data_9ac9a2a7d0ef1c6968616e3d189f0eb4
#
_entry.id   9ac9a2a7d0ef1c6968616e3d189f0eb4
#
_cell.length_a   1.000
_cell.length_b   1.000
_cell.length_c   1.000
_cell.angle_alpha   90.00
_cell.angle_beta   90.00
_cell.angle_gamma   90.00
#
_symmetry.space_group_name_H-M   'P 1'
#
loop_
_entity.id
_entity.type
_entity.pdbx_description
1 polymer ?
#
loop_
_entity_poly.entity_id
_entity_poly.type
_entity_poly.pdbx_seq_one_letter_code
_entity_poly.pdbx_strand_id
1 'polypeptide(L)'
;VVQGEFVVDVAAAFSLIAKGLIANAKLAGAAEVLRKLGRPPRDMMELLGLGERYRKALGVIVARAGEVHKKVPKGLFTPLRSAKLRAPIAHPQKITCIGLNYADHAREGGQEPPSAPIFFLKSHNTICGPGDPIKLPPNSTQVDYEAEFAVVMGKRGSRISESDAHKYIAGYTILHDVSARDMQFSDKQWYRGKSCDTFAPTGPWIVTPDEVPDPNNLRISLTLNGETLQDSNTSNLIFKVPFLISYLSQSVTWEVGDLISTGTPPGVGFARTPPIFLKAGDTVSVTVEGIGTLTNPVIGA
;
A
#
# COMPACT_ATOMS: atom_id res chain seq x y z
N VAL A 1 6.46 -13.47 2.15
CA VAL A 1 5.18 -13.39 2.86
C VAL A 1 5.45 -13.22 4.35
N VAL A 2 4.73 -12.33 5.02
CA VAL A 2 4.82 -12.15 6.48
C VAL A 2 3.85 -13.12 7.15
N GLN A 3 4.33 -13.78 8.22
CA GLN A 3 3.53 -14.65 9.06
C GLN A 3 3.94 -14.46 10.53
N GLY A 4 3.10 -13.80 11.32
CA GLY A 4 3.43 -13.43 12.69
C GLY A 4 4.74 -12.63 12.74
N GLU A 5 5.70 -13.05 13.53
CA GLU A 5 6.99 -12.36 13.70
C GLU A 5 8.07 -12.75 12.66
N PHE A 6 7.69 -13.43 11.56
CA PHE A 6 8.64 -13.90 10.54
C PHE A 6 8.26 -13.46 9.14
N VAL A 7 9.29 -13.28 8.32
CA VAL A 7 9.19 -13.24 6.85
C VAL A 7 9.52 -14.62 6.32
N VAL A 8 8.62 -15.19 5.52
CA VAL A 8 8.78 -16.50 4.89
C VAL A 8 9.25 -16.31 3.44
N ASP A 9 10.36 -16.94 3.09
CA ASP A 9 10.86 -16.97 1.71
C ASP A 9 10.00 -17.90 0.85
N VAL A 10 9.28 -17.33 -0.11
CA VAL A 10 8.37 -18.05 -1.02
C VAL A 10 9.14 -19.00 -1.94
N ALA A 11 10.32 -18.62 -2.41
CA ALA A 11 11.11 -19.45 -3.30
C ALA A 11 11.70 -20.67 -2.57
N ALA A 12 12.16 -20.46 -1.33
CA ALA A 12 12.59 -21.54 -0.46
C ALA A 12 11.43 -22.48 -0.11
N ALA A 13 10.27 -21.95 0.25
CA ALA A 13 9.07 -22.74 0.54
C ALA A 13 8.64 -23.57 -0.67
N PHE A 14 8.63 -22.98 -1.87
CA PHE A 14 8.35 -23.67 -3.13
C PHE A 14 9.32 -24.82 -3.37
N SER A 15 10.62 -24.61 -3.19
CA SER A 15 11.66 -25.63 -3.37
C SER A 15 11.48 -26.84 -2.44
N LEU A 16 11.07 -26.59 -1.18
CA LEU A 16 10.81 -27.66 -0.21
C LEU A 16 9.62 -28.55 -0.62
N ILE A 17 8.57 -27.95 -1.19
CA ILE A 17 7.41 -28.66 -1.69
C ILE A 17 7.76 -29.47 -2.93
N ALA A 18 8.50 -28.87 -3.87
CA ALA A 18 8.94 -29.56 -5.09
C ALA A 18 9.80 -30.79 -4.79
N LYS A 19 10.61 -30.73 -3.71
CA LYS A 19 11.43 -31.85 -3.23
C LYS A 19 10.67 -32.87 -2.35
N GLY A 20 9.36 -32.68 -2.11
CA GLY A 20 8.56 -33.55 -1.26
C GLY A 20 8.92 -33.50 0.23
N LEU A 21 9.73 -32.52 0.67
CA LEU A 21 10.17 -32.38 2.06
C LEU A 21 9.07 -31.85 2.97
N ILE A 22 8.04 -31.22 2.40
CA ILE A 22 6.78 -30.85 3.06
C ILE A 22 5.67 -31.66 2.38
N ALA A 23 5.46 -32.90 2.83
CA ALA A 23 4.38 -33.75 2.36
C ALA A 23 3.34 -33.95 3.48
N ASN A 24 2.10 -33.55 3.20
CA ASN A 24 0.95 -33.85 4.05
C ASN A 24 -0.30 -33.90 3.16
N ALA A 25 -1.25 -34.78 3.48
CA ALA A 25 -2.51 -34.90 2.73
C ALA A 25 -3.27 -33.55 2.63
N LYS A 26 -3.22 -32.70 3.68
CA LYS A 26 -3.82 -31.35 3.68
C LYS A 26 -3.13 -30.37 2.72
N LEU A 27 -1.90 -30.66 2.27
CA LEU A 27 -1.13 -29.83 1.33
C LEU A 27 -1.22 -30.31 -0.11
N ALA A 28 -1.81 -31.49 -0.37
CA ALA A 28 -1.80 -32.10 -1.71
C ALA A 28 -2.36 -31.16 -2.78
N GLY A 29 -3.51 -30.52 -2.50
CA GLY A 29 -4.14 -29.58 -3.43
C GLY A 29 -3.33 -28.31 -3.63
N ALA A 30 -2.78 -27.73 -2.56
CA ALA A 30 -1.94 -26.53 -2.64
C ALA A 30 -0.61 -26.84 -3.36
N ALA A 31 0.02 -27.97 -3.05
CA ALA A 31 1.25 -28.42 -3.71
C ALA A 31 1.03 -28.71 -5.22
N GLU A 32 -0.14 -29.19 -5.61
CA GLU A 32 -0.48 -29.38 -7.03
C GLU A 32 -0.58 -28.05 -7.76
N VAL A 33 -1.24 -27.04 -7.16
CA VAL A 33 -1.35 -25.69 -7.74
C VAL A 33 0.04 -25.09 -7.96
N LEU A 34 0.94 -25.23 -6.99
CA LEU A 34 2.32 -24.70 -7.10
C LEU A 34 3.16 -25.49 -8.10
N ARG A 35 3.04 -26.84 -8.14
CA ARG A 35 3.78 -27.66 -9.11
C ARG A 35 3.40 -27.35 -10.55
N LYS A 36 2.14 -27.01 -10.83
CA LYS A 36 1.70 -26.57 -12.16
C LYS A 36 2.36 -25.28 -12.63
N LEU A 37 2.83 -24.43 -11.72
CA LEU A 37 3.60 -23.25 -12.09
C LEU A 37 5.05 -23.58 -12.51
N GLY A 38 5.61 -24.68 -12.02
CA GLY A 38 6.96 -25.17 -12.37
C GLY A 38 8.12 -24.42 -11.70
N ARG A 39 7.91 -23.18 -11.26
CA ARG A 39 8.90 -22.34 -10.57
C ARG A 39 8.21 -21.36 -9.61
N PRO A 40 8.94 -20.77 -8.63
CA PRO A 40 8.40 -19.69 -7.81
C PRO A 40 8.17 -18.42 -8.66
N PRO A 41 7.23 -17.53 -8.24
CA PRO A 41 7.09 -16.22 -8.84
C PRO A 41 8.39 -15.42 -8.66
N ARG A 42 8.77 -14.63 -9.67
CA ARG A 42 10.02 -13.85 -9.67
C ARG A 42 9.95 -12.61 -8.79
N ASP A 43 8.76 -12.04 -8.69
CA ASP A 43 8.50 -10.81 -7.97
C ASP A 43 7.04 -10.74 -7.48
N MET A 44 6.71 -9.67 -6.77
CA MET A 44 5.37 -9.45 -6.25
C MET A 44 4.32 -9.28 -7.36
N MET A 45 4.67 -8.62 -8.46
CA MET A 45 3.75 -8.40 -9.58
C MET A 45 3.31 -9.73 -10.20
N GLU A 46 4.26 -10.63 -10.45
CA GLU A 46 3.95 -11.96 -10.93
C GLU A 46 3.11 -12.74 -9.91
N LEU A 47 3.47 -12.68 -8.61
CA LEU A 47 2.71 -13.34 -7.54
C LEU A 47 1.23 -12.88 -7.53
N LEU A 48 0.98 -11.58 -7.62
CA LEU A 48 -0.37 -11.03 -7.64
C LEU A 48 -1.13 -11.44 -8.90
N GLY A 49 -0.47 -11.44 -10.06
CA GLY A 49 -1.05 -11.81 -11.35
C GLY A 49 -1.46 -13.28 -11.46
N LEU A 50 -0.91 -14.17 -10.63
CA LEU A 50 -1.30 -15.59 -10.58
C LEU A 50 -2.71 -15.81 -10.00
N GLY A 51 -3.31 -14.80 -9.40
CA GLY A 51 -4.68 -14.80 -8.93
C GLY A 51 -4.90 -15.48 -7.57
N GLU A 52 -6.14 -15.42 -7.11
CA GLU A 52 -6.55 -15.84 -5.77
C GLU A 52 -6.24 -17.31 -5.44
N ARG A 53 -6.48 -18.21 -6.40
CA ARG A 53 -6.21 -19.65 -6.20
C ARG A 53 -4.76 -19.92 -5.83
N TYR A 54 -3.82 -19.19 -6.45
CA TYR A 54 -2.40 -19.34 -6.18
C TYR A 54 -2.04 -18.71 -4.81
N ARG A 55 -2.57 -17.53 -4.51
CA ARG A 55 -2.35 -16.88 -3.22
C ARG A 55 -2.85 -17.74 -2.05
N LYS A 56 -4.06 -18.34 -2.19
CA LYS A 56 -4.59 -19.28 -1.19
C LYS A 56 -3.70 -20.51 -1.02
N ALA A 57 -3.22 -21.09 -2.12
CA ALA A 57 -2.30 -22.23 -2.05
C ALA A 57 -0.98 -21.86 -1.34
N LEU A 58 -0.44 -20.66 -1.62
CA LEU A 58 0.75 -20.15 -0.94
C LEU A 58 0.49 -19.92 0.55
N GLY A 59 -0.66 -19.33 0.93
CA GLY A 59 -1.04 -19.12 2.33
C GLY A 59 -1.07 -20.42 3.13
N VAL A 60 -1.67 -21.49 2.58
CA VAL A 60 -1.68 -22.81 3.22
C VAL A 60 -0.26 -23.33 3.46
N ILE A 61 0.65 -23.12 2.50
CA ILE A 61 2.04 -23.58 2.60
C ILE A 61 2.83 -22.79 3.62
N VAL A 62 2.66 -21.47 3.63
CA VAL A 62 3.31 -20.56 4.59
C VAL A 62 2.86 -20.88 6.02
N ALA A 63 1.55 -21.07 6.23
CA ALA A 63 1.00 -21.47 7.53
C ALA A 63 1.60 -22.79 8.01
N ARG A 64 1.69 -23.79 7.13
CA ARG A 64 2.26 -25.10 7.48
C ARG A 64 3.76 -25.03 7.73
N ALA A 65 4.49 -24.23 6.96
CA ALA A 65 5.90 -24.00 7.20
C ALA A 65 6.13 -23.42 8.62
N GLY A 66 5.27 -22.51 9.09
CA GLY A 66 5.30 -21.99 10.46
C GLY A 66 5.16 -23.08 11.54
N GLU A 67 4.30 -24.09 11.33
CA GLU A 67 4.12 -25.18 12.29
C GLU A 67 5.37 -26.10 12.41
N VAL A 68 6.16 -26.21 11.36
CA VAL A 68 7.33 -27.10 11.31
C VAL A 68 8.67 -26.36 11.35
N HIS A 69 8.68 -25.06 11.63
CA HIS A 69 9.85 -24.20 11.50
C HIS A 69 11.11 -24.70 12.26
N LYS A 70 10.97 -25.45 13.34
CA LYS A 70 12.08 -26.07 14.09
C LYS A 70 12.82 -27.17 13.31
N LYS A 71 12.23 -27.67 12.21
CA LYS A 71 12.74 -28.78 11.37
C LYS A 71 13.07 -28.37 9.94
N VAL A 72 12.96 -27.08 9.59
CA VAL A 72 13.15 -26.59 8.22
C VAL A 72 14.54 -26.00 8.00
N PRO A 73 15.02 -25.94 6.74
CA PRO A 73 16.34 -25.40 6.41
C PRO A 73 16.52 -23.94 6.86
N LYS A 74 17.75 -23.59 7.22
CA LYS A 74 18.13 -22.19 7.48
C LYS A 74 17.77 -21.33 6.27
N GLY A 75 17.23 -20.13 6.51
CA GLY A 75 16.90 -19.15 5.46
C GLY A 75 15.43 -19.18 5.00
N LEU A 76 14.63 -20.18 5.38
CA LEU A 76 13.18 -20.15 5.09
C LEU A 76 12.45 -19.07 5.89
N PHE A 77 12.87 -18.86 7.12
CA PHE A 77 12.29 -17.87 8.05
C PHE A 77 13.33 -16.82 8.42
N THR A 78 13.00 -15.56 8.22
CA THR A 78 13.76 -14.41 8.71
C THR A 78 12.92 -13.68 9.76
N PRO A 79 13.43 -13.42 10.98
CA PRO A 79 12.69 -12.63 11.95
C PRO A 79 12.31 -11.27 11.35
N LEU A 80 11.05 -10.87 11.48
CA LEU A 80 10.54 -9.63 10.90
C LEU A 80 11.36 -8.41 11.36
N ARG A 81 11.76 -8.39 12.63
CA ARG A 81 12.59 -7.33 13.23
C ARG A 81 13.97 -7.16 12.58
N SER A 82 14.49 -8.19 11.90
CA SER A 82 15.77 -8.16 11.20
C SER A 82 15.64 -8.10 9.69
N ALA A 83 14.43 -8.19 9.17
CA ALA A 83 14.14 -8.13 7.75
C ALA A 83 14.13 -6.66 7.28
N LYS A 84 14.90 -6.35 6.23
CA LYS A 84 14.78 -5.06 5.55
C LYS A 84 13.61 -5.15 4.57
N LEU A 85 12.46 -4.62 4.96
CA LEU A 85 11.30 -4.53 4.07
C LEU A 85 11.57 -3.52 2.94
N ARG A 86 10.93 -3.74 1.81
CA ARG A 86 10.92 -2.83 0.66
C ARG A 86 9.48 -2.49 0.32
N ALA A 87 9.27 -1.48 -0.51
CA ALA A 87 7.94 -1.22 -1.05
C ALA A 87 7.37 -2.51 -1.65
N PRO A 88 6.16 -2.92 -1.26
CA PRO A 88 5.58 -4.19 -1.71
C PRO A 88 5.36 -4.24 -3.22
N ILE A 89 5.11 -3.09 -3.85
CA ILE A 89 5.11 -2.91 -5.30
C ILE A 89 6.17 -1.87 -5.64
N ALA A 90 7.29 -2.32 -6.21
CA ALA A 90 8.43 -1.44 -6.49
C ALA A 90 8.21 -0.56 -7.75
N HIS A 91 7.45 -1.06 -8.73
CA HIS A 91 7.23 -0.39 -10.02
C HIS A 91 5.77 -0.53 -10.46
N PRO A 92 4.81 0.13 -9.76
CA PRO A 92 3.43 0.16 -10.23
C PRO A 92 3.36 0.90 -11.57
N GLN A 93 2.49 0.44 -12.47
CA GLN A 93 2.29 1.15 -13.74
C GLN A 93 1.55 2.47 -13.51
N LYS A 94 0.61 2.48 -12.57
CA LYS A 94 -0.12 3.68 -12.14
C LYS A 94 -0.16 3.77 -10.62
N ILE A 95 0.09 4.97 -10.10
CA ILE A 95 -0.21 5.36 -8.73
C ILE A 95 -1.29 6.43 -8.86
N THR A 96 -2.53 6.01 -8.72
CA THR A 96 -3.69 6.89 -8.84
C THR A 96 -4.10 7.35 -7.46
N CYS A 97 -4.13 8.65 -7.25
CA CYS A 97 -4.49 9.27 -5.97
C CYS A 97 -5.79 10.05 -6.10
N ILE A 98 -6.51 10.17 -4.98
CA ILE A 98 -7.82 10.82 -4.92
C ILE A 98 -7.71 12.07 -4.05
N GLY A 99 -7.92 13.24 -4.64
CA GLY A 99 -7.97 14.50 -3.91
C GLY A 99 -9.32 14.70 -3.21
N LEU A 100 -9.29 15.33 -2.02
CA LEU A 100 -10.47 15.76 -1.26
C LEU A 100 -11.51 14.65 -1.01
N ASN A 101 -11.07 13.44 -0.70
CA ASN A 101 -11.96 12.29 -0.54
C ASN A 101 -12.41 12.04 0.91
N TYR A 102 -12.07 12.89 1.85
CA TYR A 102 -12.61 12.87 3.23
C TYR A 102 -13.48 14.10 3.45
N ALA A 103 -14.73 13.90 3.91
CA ALA A 103 -15.70 14.98 4.07
C ALA A 103 -15.27 16.03 5.11
N ASP A 104 -14.56 15.61 6.15
CA ASP A 104 -13.99 16.46 7.18
C ASP A 104 -12.74 17.22 6.67
N HIS A 105 -11.91 16.60 5.83
CA HIS A 105 -10.77 17.25 5.19
C HIS A 105 -11.20 18.33 4.19
N ALA A 106 -12.25 18.10 3.39
CA ALA A 106 -12.79 19.12 2.51
C ALA A 106 -13.23 20.37 3.30
N ARG A 107 -13.92 20.15 4.42
CA ARG A 107 -14.34 21.25 5.33
C ARG A 107 -13.16 21.99 5.97
N GLU A 108 -12.09 21.29 6.38
CA GLU A 108 -10.85 21.88 6.90
C GLU A 108 -10.23 22.85 5.88
N GLY A 109 -10.22 22.48 4.59
CA GLY A 109 -9.74 23.30 3.49
C GLY A 109 -10.73 24.39 3.02
N GLY A 110 -11.87 24.56 3.70
CA GLY A 110 -12.92 25.50 3.30
C GLY A 110 -13.60 25.17 1.96
N GLN A 111 -13.57 23.92 1.56
CA GLN A 111 -14.12 23.45 0.28
C GLN A 111 -15.36 22.59 0.50
N GLU A 112 -16.34 22.70 -0.41
CA GLU A 112 -17.44 21.76 -0.46
C GLU A 112 -16.97 20.39 -0.95
N PRO A 113 -17.54 19.29 -0.45
CA PRO A 113 -17.26 17.96 -0.95
C PRO A 113 -17.44 17.89 -2.46
N PRO A 114 -16.49 17.34 -3.23
CA PRO A 114 -16.61 17.28 -4.67
C PRO A 114 -17.76 16.36 -5.11
N SER A 115 -18.47 16.72 -6.18
CA SER A 115 -19.55 15.92 -6.75
C SER A 115 -19.05 14.69 -7.52
N ALA A 116 -17.77 14.65 -7.87
CA ALA A 116 -17.10 13.54 -8.54
C ALA A 116 -15.64 13.42 -8.03
N PRO A 117 -15.04 12.23 -8.05
CA PRO A 117 -13.66 12.05 -7.59
C PRO A 117 -12.66 12.87 -8.40
N ILE A 118 -11.76 13.55 -7.70
CA ILE A 118 -10.64 14.27 -8.30
C ILE A 118 -9.45 13.31 -8.36
N PHE A 119 -9.08 12.86 -9.55
CA PHE A 119 -7.95 11.96 -9.75
C PHE A 119 -6.69 12.72 -10.15
N PHE A 120 -5.57 12.30 -9.60
CA PHE A 120 -4.25 12.68 -10.07
C PHE A 120 -3.29 11.49 -10.00
N LEU A 121 -2.13 11.61 -10.64
CA LEU A 121 -1.14 10.53 -10.69
C LEU A 121 0.13 10.95 -9.96
N LYS A 122 0.80 9.96 -9.37
CA LYS A 122 2.21 10.03 -8.96
C LYS A 122 3.02 9.10 -9.84
N SER A 123 4.26 9.48 -10.14
CA SER A 123 5.20 8.65 -10.92
C SER A 123 5.84 7.57 -10.05
N HIS A 124 6.34 6.52 -10.68
CA HIS A 124 6.98 5.39 -9.98
C HIS A 124 8.29 5.75 -9.24
N ASN A 125 8.98 6.84 -9.63
CA ASN A 125 10.16 7.36 -8.90
C ASN A 125 9.84 7.82 -7.48
N THR A 126 8.56 8.05 -7.17
CA THR A 126 8.11 8.44 -5.84
C THR A 126 8.10 7.27 -4.85
N ILE A 127 8.07 6.02 -5.33
CA ILE A 127 7.98 4.84 -4.48
C ILE A 127 9.25 4.67 -3.64
N CYS A 128 9.08 4.55 -2.34
CA CYS A 128 10.06 4.06 -1.40
C CYS A 128 9.39 3.16 -0.36
N GLY A 129 10.16 2.33 0.31
CA GLY A 129 9.65 1.33 1.25
C GLY A 129 9.76 1.76 2.72
N PRO A 130 9.38 0.87 3.65
CA PRO A 130 9.53 1.11 5.08
C PRO A 130 10.98 1.40 5.45
N GLY A 131 11.21 2.48 6.20
CA GLY A 131 12.53 2.91 6.65
C GLY A 131 13.40 3.56 5.58
N ASP A 132 12.98 3.58 4.31
CA ASP A 132 13.68 4.37 3.29
C ASP A 132 13.39 5.87 3.53
N PRO A 133 14.36 6.78 3.27
CA PRO A 133 14.19 8.19 3.57
C PRO A 133 13.24 8.91 2.58
N ILE A 134 12.43 9.82 3.12
CA ILE A 134 11.76 10.87 2.34
C ILE A 134 12.77 11.97 2.10
N LYS A 135 13.06 12.28 0.83
CA LYS A 135 14.03 13.31 0.43
C LYS A 135 13.32 14.63 0.16
N LEU A 136 13.68 15.67 0.92
CA LEU A 136 13.16 17.01 0.65
C LEU A 136 13.78 17.55 -0.64
N PRO A 137 12.98 18.02 -1.61
CA PRO A 137 13.54 18.61 -2.82
C PRO A 137 14.17 19.98 -2.53
N PRO A 138 15.29 20.36 -3.19
CA PRO A 138 16.00 21.60 -2.88
C PRO A 138 15.21 22.89 -3.23
N ASN A 139 14.16 22.76 -3.99
CA ASN A 139 13.34 23.86 -4.49
C ASN A 139 11.92 23.89 -3.89
N SER A 140 11.71 23.24 -2.72
CA SER A 140 10.49 23.35 -1.93
C SER A 140 10.79 23.59 -0.46
N THR A 141 10.03 24.48 0.14
CA THR A 141 10.05 24.76 1.59
C THR A 141 8.76 24.36 2.31
N GLN A 142 7.80 23.78 1.56
CA GLN A 142 6.48 23.44 2.04
C GLN A 142 6.13 21.97 1.77
N VAL A 143 7.03 21.07 2.17
CA VAL A 143 6.77 19.62 2.03
C VAL A 143 5.87 19.16 3.17
N ASP A 144 4.72 18.62 2.80
CA ASP A 144 3.63 18.24 3.70
C ASP A 144 3.41 16.73 3.69
N TYR A 145 2.68 16.25 4.68
CA TYR A 145 2.37 14.85 4.93
C TYR A 145 0.89 14.55 4.74
N GLU A 146 0.57 13.38 4.22
CA GLU A 146 -0.80 12.88 4.01
C GLU A 146 -0.86 11.37 4.25
N ALA A 147 -1.53 10.95 5.34
CA ALA A 147 -1.80 9.52 5.59
C ALA A 147 -2.88 9.00 4.66
N GLU A 148 -2.61 7.92 3.94
CA GLU A 148 -3.61 7.34 3.04
C GLU A 148 -3.69 5.82 3.15
N PHE A 149 -4.91 5.31 3.15
CA PHE A 149 -5.23 3.92 2.88
C PHE A 149 -5.12 3.68 1.39
N ALA A 150 -4.46 2.59 0.99
CA ALA A 150 -4.23 2.30 -0.42
C ALA A 150 -4.67 0.89 -0.81
N VAL A 151 -5.20 0.77 -2.02
CA VAL A 151 -5.66 -0.47 -2.64
C VAL A 151 -4.66 -0.92 -3.69
N VAL A 152 -4.37 -2.22 -3.72
CA VAL A 152 -3.53 -2.86 -4.73
C VAL A 152 -4.41 -3.66 -5.69
N MET A 153 -4.33 -3.34 -6.97
CA MET A 153 -5.08 -4.07 -7.99
C MET A 153 -4.44 -5.43 -8.27
N GLY A 154 -5.26 -6.48 -8.29
CA GLY A 154 -4.82 -7.88 -8.46
C GLY A 154 -5.20 -8.50 -9.79
N LYS A 155 -5.94 -7.77 -10.61
CA LYS A 155 -6.44 -8.27 -11.89
C LYS A 155 -6.59 -7.13 -12.88
N ARG A 156 -6.18 -7.38 -14.12
CA ARG A 156 -6.42 -6.44 -15.22
C ARG A 156 -7.92 -6.35 -15.53
N GLY A 157 -8.43 -5.12 -15.73
CA GLY A 157 -9.82 -4.91 -16.09
C GLY A 157 -10.18 -3.47 -16.43
N SER A 158 -11.24 -3.33 -17.22
CA SER A 158 -11.88 -2.06 -17.57
C SER A 158 -13.39 -2.22 -17.51
N ARG A 159 -14.13 -1.12 -17.39
CA ARG A 159 -15.61 -1.10 -17.28
C ARG A 159 -16.12 -2.06 -16.21
N ILE A 160 -15.46 -2.02 -15.06
CA ILE A 160 -15.76 -2.86 -13.90
C ILE A 160 -17.00 -2.28 -13.22
N SER A 161 -18.01 -3.13 -12.94
CA SER A 161 -19.15 -2.70 -12.12
C SER A 161 -18.71 -2.50 -10.66
N GLU A 162 -19.38 -1.64 -9.93
CA GLU A 162 -19.09 -1.43 -8.51
C GLU A 162 -19.25 -2.72 -7.70
N SER A 163 -20.26 -3.53 -8.01
CA SER A 163 -20.49 -4.83 -7.38
C SER A 163 -19.36 -5.86 -7.63
N ASP A 164 -18.64 -5.74 -8.74
CA ASP A 164 -17.54 -6.63 -9.10
C ASP A 164 -16.16 -6.13 -8.69
N ALA A 165 -16.06 -4.88 -8.22
CA ALA A 165 -14.79 -4.25 -7.89
C ALA A 165 -13.93 -5.09 -6.92
N HIS A 166 -14.55 -5.73 -5.93
CA HIS A 166 -13.87 -6.59 -4.96
C HIS A 166 -13.09 -7.75 -5.61
N LYS A 167 -13.52 -8.24 -6.79
CA LYS A 167 -12.86 -9.34 -7.53
C LYS A 167 -11.53 -8.92 -8.17
N TYR A 168 -11.25 -7.62 -8.20
CA TYR A 168 -10.06 -7.04 -8.81
C TYR A 168 -9.02 -6.59 -7.78
N ILE A 169 -9.34 -6.64 -6.49
CA ILE A 169 -8.45 -6.24 -5.41
C ILE A 169 -7.53 -7.40 -5.03
N ALA A 170 -6.22 -7.16 -5.00
CA ALA A 170 -5.23 -8.10 -4.47
C ALA A 170 -5.10 -7.95 -2.95
N GLY A 171 -5.23 -6.75 -2.45
CA GLY A 171 -5.10 -6.42 -1.03
C GLY A 171 -4.99 -4.93 -0.80
N TYR A 172 -4.60 -4.60 0.41
CA TYR A 172 -4.54 -3.25 0.94
C TYR A 172 -3.15 -2.98 1.52
N THR A 173 -2.74 -1.72 1.48
CA THR A 173 -1.47 -1.24 2.03
C THR A 173 -1.61 0.20 2.50
N ILE A 174 -0.54 0.79 3.00
CA ILE A 174 -0.46 2.21 3.31
C ILE A 174 0.29 2.91 2.19
N LEU A 175 -0.12 4.12 1.84
CA LEU A 175 0.65 5.06 1.05
C LEU A 175 0.68 6.40 1.78
N HIS A 176 1.87 6.99 1.87
CA HIS A 176 2.06 8.34 2.39
C HIS A 176 2.19 9.30 1.19
N ASP A 177 1.13 10.09 0.92
CA ASP A 177 1.09 11.01 -0.24
C ASP A 177 1.82 12.32 0.07
N VAL A 178 3.14 12.27 0.17
CA VAL A 178 3.99 13.44 0.43
C VAL A 178 3.80 14.47 -0.66
N SER A 179 3.69 15.76 -0.27
CA SER A 179 3.24 16.85 -1.13
C SER A 179 4.09 18.12 -0.94
N ALA A 180 4.71 18.61 -2.00
CA ALA A 180 5.32 19.94 -2.01
C ALA A 180 4.23 20.98 -2.34
N ARG A 181 3.67 21.63 -1.32
CA ARG A 181 2.49 22.51 -1.44
C ARG A 181 2.76 23.73 -2.29
N ASP A 182 3.93 24.33 -2.16
CA ASP A 182 4.36 25.47 -2.98
C ASP A 182 4.36 25.13 -4.48
N MET A 183 4.79 23.92 -4.86
CA MET A 183 4.72 23.45 -6.25
C MET A 183 3.29 23.05 -6.64
N GLN A 184 2.54 22.38 -5.74
CA GLN A 184 1.18 21.96 -5.99
C GLN A 184 0.25 23.13 -6.27
N PHE A 185 0.36 24.21 -5.49
CA PHE A 185 -0.53 25.36 -5.61
C PHE A 185 -0.08 26.36 -6.70
N SER A 186 1.22 26.43 -7.04
CA SER A 186 1.69 27.27 -8.12
C SER A 186 1.37 26.69 -9.51
N ASP A 187 1.29 25.37 -9.62
CA ASP A 187 1.00 24.69 -10.87
C ASP A 187 -0.51 24.48 -11.01
N LYS A 188 -1.03 24.50 -12.22
CA LYS A 188 -2.43 24.12 -12.48
C LYS A 188 -2.65 22.61 -12.34
N GLN A 189 -1.58 21.82 -12.48
CA GLN A 189 -1.55 20.36 -12.35
C GLN A 189 -0.75 19.99 -11.11
N TRP A 190 -1.29 19.12 -10.26
CA TRP A 190 -0.65 18.73 -9.01
C TRP A 190 0.60 17.83 -9.19
N TYR A 191 0.76 17.30 -10.38
CA TYR A 191 1.76 16.26 -10.68
C TYR A 191 3.16 16.58 -10.17
N ARG A 192 3.72 17.78 -10.42
CA ARG A 192 5.07 18.15 -10.00
C ARG A 192 5.21 18.18 -8.47
N GLY A 193 4.27 18.79 -7.75
CA GLY A 193 4.27 18.85 -6.29
C GLY A 193 4.04 17.49 -5.63
N LYS A 194 3.42 16.55 -6.32
CA LYS A 194 3.09 15.20 -5.86
C LYS A 194 4.10 14.13 -6.31
N SER A 195 4.99 14.42 -7.27
CA SER A 195 5.85 13.41 -7.90
C SER A 195 7.35 13.65 -7.75
N CYS A 196 7.78 14.38 -6.70
CA CYS A 196 9.19 14.42 -6.32
C CYS A 196 9.66 13.02 -5.89
N ASP A 197 10.95 12.74 -6.01
CA ASP A 197 11.53 11.45 -5.62
C ASP A 197 11.18 11.10 -4.17
N THR A 198 10.82 9.84 -3.92
CA THR A 198 10.45 9.30 -2.61
C THR A 198 9.13 9.83 -2.00
N PHE A 199 8.30 10.55 -2.77
CA PHE A 199 7.06 11.15 -2.28
C PHE A 199 5.85 10.20 -2.20
N ALA A 200 6.06 8.88 -2.37
CA ALA A 200 5.06 7.85 -2.11
C ALA A 200 5.66 6.68 -1.31
N PRO A 201 6.08 6.90 -0.07
CA PRO A 201 6.38 5.79 0.84
C PRO A 201 5.20 4.81 0.86
N THR A 202 5.47 3.52 0.62
CA THR A 202 4.42 2.49 0.49
C THR A 202 4.78 1.23 1.26
N GLY A 203 3.84 0.68 1.99
CA GLY A 203 4.02 -0.52 2.80
C GLY A 203 3.22 -0.49 4.11
N PRO A 204 3.62 -1.23 5.15
CA PRO A 204 4.82 -2.06 5.23
C PRO A 204 4.76 -3.33 4.38
N TRP A 205 3.56 -3.82 4.06
CA TRP A 205 3.24 -5.00 3.25
C TRP A 205 1.87 -4.85 2.59
N ILE A 206 1.44 -5.85 1.84
CA ILE A 206 0.07 -5.98 1.34
C ILE A 206 -0.67 -6.96 2.24
N VAL A 207 -1.82 -6.55 2.77
CA VAL A 207 -2.75 -7.39 3.52
C VAL A 207 -3.85 -7.84 2.59
N THR A 208 -4.16 -9.13 2.57
CA THR A 208 -5.18 -9.68 1.65
C THR A 208 -6.61 -9.34 2.12
N PRO A 209 -7.61 -9.32 1.22
CA PRO A 209 -8.97 -8.87 1.57
C PRO A 209 -9.66 -9.72 2.66
N ASP A 210 -9.27 -10.97 2.81
CA ASP A 210 -9.79 -11.87 3.85
C ASP A 210 -9.28 -11.52 5.27
N GLU A 211 -8.18 -10.78 5.37
CA GLU A 211 -7.63 -10.27 6.63
C GLU A 211 -8.17 -8.87 6.99
N VAL A 212 -8.85 -8.19 6.04
CA VAL A 212 -9.47 -6.87 6.23
C VAL A 212 -10.95 -6.98 5.86
N PRO A 213 -11.80 -7.42 6.81
CA PRO A 213 -13.20 -7.73 6.51
C PRO A 213 -14.05 -6.52 6.10
N ASP A 214 -13.71 -5.31 6.59
CA ASP A 214 -14.37 -4.07 6.20
C ASP A 214 -13.36 -2.93 5.94
N PRO A 215 -12.94 -2.73 4.69
CA PRO A 215 -12.01 -1.66 4.34
C PRO A 215 -12.61 -0.25 4.48
N ASN A 216 -13.92 -0.14 4.72
CA ASN A 216 -14.59 1.14 4.90
C ASN A 216 -14.74 1.54 6.37
N ASN A 217 -14.14 0.80 7.30
CA ASN A 217 -14.18 1.10 8.73
C ASN A 217 -12.85 0.78 9.41
N LEU A 218 -11.77 1.40 8.96
CA LEU A 218 -10.44 1.25 9.52
C LEU A 218 -9.98 2.57 10.11
N ARG A 219 -9.45 2.55 11.34
CA ARG A 219 -8.77 3.72 11.88
C ARG A 219 -7.51 4.00 11.07
N ILE A 220 -7.30 5.27 10.73
CA ILE A 220 -6.10 5.78 10.05
C ILE A 220 -5.53 6.94 10.83
N SER A 221 -4.23 6.95 11.06
CA SER A 221 -3.55 8.00 11.79
C SER A 221 -2.14 8.26 11.27
N LEU A 222 -1.64 9.48 11.52
CA LEU A 222 -0.26 9.87 11.24
C LEU A 222 0.34 10.55 12.45
N THR A 223 1.57 10.17 12.76
CA THR A 223 2.40 10.85 13.75
C THR A 223 3.63 11.45 13.11
N LEU A 224 4.00 12.65 13.55
CA LEU A 224 5.26 13.33 13.23
C LEU A 224 6.06 13.46 14.54
N ASN A 225 7.23 12.83 14.59
CA ASN A 225 8.10 12.80 15.78
C ASN A 225 7.37 12.29 17.04
N GLY A 226 6.40 11.39 16.88
CA GLY A 226 5.58 10.83 17.96
C GLY A 226 4.33 11.65 18.33
N GLU A 227 4.16 12.87 17.81
CA GLU A 227 2.93 13.65 17.96
C GLU A 227 1.90 13.24 16.91
N THR A 228 0.66 12.95 17.32
CA THR A 228 -0.43 12.61 16.41
C THR A 228 -0.96 13.86 15.72
N LEU A 229 -0.85 13.90 14.40
CA LEU A 229 -1.29 15.03 13.59
C LEU A 229 -2.53 14.72 12.74
N GLN A 230 -2.73 13.47 12.33
CA GLN A 230 -3.96 13.01 11.69
C GLN A 230 -4.51 11.82 12.46
N ASP A 231 -5.83 11.78 12.69
CA ASP A 231 -6.53 10.65 13.31
C ASP A 231 -7.98 10.64 12.82
N SER A 232 -8.35 9.62 12.06
CA SER A 232 -9.67 9.51 11.42
C SER A 232 -10.01 8.05 11.16
N ASN A 233 -11.03 7.82 10.33
CA ASN A 233 -11.49 6.49 9.95
C ASN A 233 -11.89 6.48 8.46
N THR A 234 -11.63 5.37 7.75
CA THR A 234 -12.01 5.20 6.33
C THR A 234 -13.54 5.26 6.11
N SER A 235 -14.34 5.18 7.18
CA SER A 235 -15.78 5.45 7.09
C SER A 235 -16.10 6.89 6.66
N ASN A 236 -15.16 7.83 6.82
CA ASN A 236 -15.32 9.23 6.42
C ASN A 236 -14.99 9.48 4.93
N LEU A 237 -14.53 8.47 4.18
CA LEU A 237 -14.34 8.57 2.74
C LEU A 237 -15.66 8.94 2.05
N ILE A 238 -15.64 9.98 1.19
CA ILE A 238 -16.77 10.41 0.37
C ILE A 238 -17.05 9.34 -0.69
N PHE A 239 -16.03 8.98 -1.46
CA PHE A 239 -16.11 7.94 -2.48
C PHE A 239 -15.43 6.68 -1.96
N LYS A 240 -16.18 5.61 -1.81
CA LYS A 240 -15.69 4.32 -1.31
C LYS A 240 -14.90 3.56 -2.38
N VAL A 241 -14.06 2.62 -1.95
CA VAL A 241 -13.18 1.85 -2.83
C VAL A 241 -13.89 1.21 -4.03
N PRO A 242 -15.02 0.52 -3.89
CA PRO A 242 -15.69 -0.08 -5.04
C PRO A 242 -16.12 0.96 -6.09
N PHE A 243 -16.62 2.11 -5.65
CA PHE A 243 -17.01 3.20 -6.52
C PHE A 243 -15.79 3.77 -7.27
N LEU A 244 -14.66 4.04 -6.59
CA LEU A 244 -13.44 4.56 -7.21
C LEU A 244 -12.91 3.63 -8.31
N ILE A 245 -12.86 2.32 -8.04
CA ILE A 245 -12.43 1.31 -9.02
C ILE A 245 -13.37 1.33 -10.23
N SER A 246 -14.69 1.31 -9.99
CA SER A 246 -15.70 1.33 -11.04
C SER A 246 -15.61 2.61 -11.88
N TYR A 247 -15.63 3.77 -11.23
CA TYR A 247 -15.67 5.08 -11.88
C TYR A 247 -14.48 5.27 -12.84
N LEU A 248 -13.25 5.08 -12.36
CA LEU A 248 -12.08 5.27 -13.21
C LEU A 248 -11.97 4.19 -14.29
N SER A 249 -12.42 2.96 -14.02
CA SER A 249 -12.37 1.85 -14.98
C SER A 249 -13.24 2.04 -16.22
N GLN A 250 -14.15 3.00 -16.22
CA GLN A 250 -14.94 3.35 -17.40
C GLN A 250 -14.06 3.95 -18.51
N SER A 251 -12.97 4.61 -18.13
CA SER A 251 -12.07 5.31 -19.07
C SER A 251 -10.65 4.76 -19.08
N VAL A 252 -10.20 4.15 -17.98
CA VAL A 252 -8.81 3.70 -17.80
C VAL A 252 -8.79 2.22 -17.41
N THR A 253 -7.97 1.43 -18.09
CA THR A 253 -7.76 0.02 -17.72
C THR A 253 -6.89 -0.08 -16.47
N TRP A 254 -7.35 -0.80 -15.45
CA TRP A 254 -6.53 -1.21 -14.33
C TRP A 254 -5.62 -2.35 -14.72
N GLU A 255 -4.39 -2.31 -14.25
CA GLU A 255 -3.41 -3.38 -14.41
C GLU A 255 -3.07 -4.02 -13.05
N VAL A 256 -2.50 -5.21 -13.07
CA VAL A 256 -2.01 -5.87 -11.85
C VAL A 256 -0.93 -5.01 -11.20
N GLY A 257 -1.05 -4.78 -9.90
CA GLY A 257 -0.10 -3.97 -9.12
C GLY A 257 -0.29 -2.46 -9.24
N ASP A 258 -1.30 -1.97 -9.97
CA ASP A 258 -1.69 -0.58 -9.87
C ASP A 258 -2.11 -0.24 -8.45
N LEU A 259 -1.79 0.97 -8.01
CA LEU A 259 -2.14 1.49 -6.69
C LEU A 259 -3.25 2.53 -6.80
N ILE A 260 -4.21 2.46 -5.87
CA ILE A 260 -5.21 3.51 -5.66
C ILE A 260 -5.01 4.03 -4.23
N SER A 261 -4.57 5.27 -4.11
CA SER A 261 -4.44 5.97 -2.84
C SER A 261 -5.71 6.77 -2.61
N THR A 262 -6.42 6.49 -1.51
CA THR A 262 -7.86 6.81 -1.40
C THR A 262 -8.16 8.20 -0.88
N GLY A 263 -7.15 9.02 -0.66
CA GLY A 263 -7.26 10.35 -0.06
C GLY A 263 -6.88 10.37 1.40
N THR A 264 -6.57 11.56 1.89
CA THR A 264 -6.08 11.81 3.26
C THR A 264 -7.17 12.43 4.14
N PRO A 265 -7.21 12.10 5.45
CA PRO A 265 -8.08 12.75 6.43
C PRO A 265 -7.56 14.16 6.80
N PRO A 266 -8.33 14.94 7.61
CA PRO A 266 -7.92 16.25 8.11
C PRO A 266 -6.66 16.17 8.98
N GLY A 267 -6.03 17.31 9.21
CA GLY A 267 -4.83 17.47 10.02
C GLY A 267 -3.54 17.60 9.21
N VAL A 268 -3.66 17.83 7.89
CA VAL A 268 -2.51 18.11 7.02
C VAL A 268 -1.77 19.36 7.45
N GLY A 269 -0.46 19.40 7.18
CA GLY A 269 0.42 20.43 7.72
C GLY A 269 0.13 21.85 7.24
N PHE A 270 -0.21 22.02 5.96
CA PHE A 270 -0.49 23.34 5.39
C PHE A 270 -1.76 23.99 5.95
N ALA A 271 -2.74 23.22 6.42
CA ALA A 271 -3.99 23.72 6.97
C ALA A 271 -3.90 24.10 8.46
N ARG A 272 -2.78 23.81 9.11
CA ARG A 272 -2.56 24.13 10.52
C ARG A 272 -2.22 25.60 10.76
N THR A 273 -2.44 26.06 11.97
CA THR A 273 -2.09 27.42 12.39
C THR A 273 -1.21 27.37 13.65
N PRO A 274 0.12 27.63 13.56
CA PRO A 274 0.87 27.86 12.32
C PRO A 274 1.03 26.60 11.48
N PRO A 275 1.31 26.70 10.17
CA PRO A 275 1.55 25.55 9.31
C PRO A 275 2.75 24.71 9.76
N ILE A 276 2.66 23.38 9.60
CA ILE A 276 3.70 22.40 9.96
C ILE A 276 4.16 21.69 8.70
N PHE A 277 5.42 21.86 8.31
CA PHE A 277 6.02 21.17 7.17
C PHE A 277 7.17 20.28 7.62
N LEU A 278 7.42 19.20 6.85
CA LEU A 278 8.48 18.24 7.11
C LEU A 278 9.86 18.90 7.02
N LYS A 279 10.75 18.51 7.93
CA LYS A 279 12.14 18.98 8.02
C LYS A 279 13.10 17.80 8.07
N ALA A 280 14.34 18.02 7.64
CA ALA A 280 15.39 17.03 7.81
C ALA A 280 15.56 16.65 9.29
N GLY A 281 15.61 15.36 9.57
CA GLY A 281 15.66 14.80 10.93
C GLY A 281 14.30 14.36 11.47
N ASP A 282 13.19 14.74 10.82
CA ASP A 282 11.86 14.28 11.22
C ASP A 282 11.67 12.77 10.96
N THR A 283 10.74 12.18 11.70
CA THR A 283 10.26 10.81 11.48
C THR A 283 8.75 10.83 11.38
N VAL A 284 8.23 10.31 10.27
CA VAL A 284 6.79 10.20 10.01
C VAL A 284 6.37 8.74 10.11
N SER A 285 5.27 8.48 10.81
CA SER A 285 4.65 7.16 10.86
C SER A 285 3.18 7.25 10.51
N VAL A 286 2.77 6.46 9.51
CA VAL A 286 1.36 6.29 9.12
C VAL A 286 0.91 4.93 9.58
N THR A 287 -0.21 4.87 10.31
CA THR A 287 -0.81 3.63 10.81
C THR A 287 -2.22 3.47 10.27
N VAL A 288 -2.51 2.28 9.75
CA VAL A 288 -3.86 1.86 9.36
C VAL A 288 -4.20 0.56 10.07
N GLU A 289 -5.35 0.56 10.72
CA GLU A 289 -5.87 -0.60 11.45
C GLU A 289 -5.92 -1.85 10.57
N GLY A 290 -5.49 -3.00 11.09
CA GLY A 290 -5.43 -4.26 10.35
C GLY A 290 -4.32 -4.35 9.29
N ILE A 291 -3.62 -3.24 8.98
CA ILE A 291 -2.51 -3.25 8.00
C ILE A 291 -1.16 -3.13 8.71
N GLY A 292 -1.03 -2.19 9.64
CA GLY A 292 0.21 -1.96 10.38
C GLY A 292 0.67 -0.52 10.34
N THR A 293 1.97 -0.31 10.50
CA THR A 293 2.59 1.03 10.54
C THR A 293 3.72 1.14 9.52
N LEU A 294 3.68 2.19 8.72
CA LEU A 294 4.73 2.59 7.79
C LEU A 294 5.49 3.78 8.37
N THR A 295 6.78 3.60 8.63
CA THR A 295 7.63 4.64 9.22
C THR A 295 8.77 5.00 8.29
N ASN A 296 9.00 6.29 8.10
CA ASN A 296 10.04 6.81 7.22
C ASN A 296 10.75 8.02 7.87
N PRO A 297 12.08 8.07 7.87
CA PRO A 297 12.84 9.26 8.24
C PRO A 297 12.79 10.29 7.11
N VAL A 298 12.94 11.57 7.45
CA VAL A 298 13.04 12.67 6.50
C VAL A 298 14.49 13.15 6.43
N ILE A 299 15.02 13.32 5.23
CA ILE A 299 16.38 13.86 5.02
C ILE A 299 16.34 15.09 4.13
N GLY A 300 17.36 15.92 4.25
CA GLY A 300 17.59 17.05 3.34
C GLY A 300 17.91 16.63 1.92
N ALA A 301 17.95 17.63 1.03
CA ALA A 301 18.35 17.47 -0.36
C ALA A 301 19.80 17.04 -0.52
#